data_fe4f01b587024fd4e7ceba0b0bacaec9
#
_entry.id   fe4f01b587024fd4e7ceba0b0bacaec9
#
_cell.length_a   1.000
_cell.length_b   1.000
_cell.length_c   1.000
_cell.angle_alpha   90.00
_cell.angle_beta   90.00
_cell.angle_gamma   90.00
#
_symmetry.space_group_name_H-M   'P 1'
#
loop_
_entity.id
_entity.type
_entity.pdbx_description
1 polymer ?
#
loop_
_entity_poly.entity_id
_entity_poly.type
_entity_poly.pdbx_seq_one_letter_code
_entity_poly.pdbx_strand_id
1 'polypeptide(L)'
;MSQAAVERLLAEQRPWLERQRRRQVPRLGLERLAVSESEARIAARELVSALAEEEAAELGVDYRQIRIGSQRTLWGSCSPRGVLSFNWRLVLAPFEVLDYVVVHELCHLRVLDHSRRFWKLVESRRPAWREQRDWLRDYGAELLAFRAAD
;
A
#
# COMPACT_ATOMS: atom_id res chain seq x y z
N MET A 1 27.60 18.59 29.51
CA MET A 1 27.46 18.35 28.05
C MET A 1 27.20 19.70 27.38
N SER A 2 27.95 20.05 26.34
CA SER A 2 27.74 21.31 25.64
C SER A 2 26.46 21.26 24.78
N GLN A 3 25.87 22.42 24.55
CA GLN A 3 24.69 22.52 23.70
C GLN A 3 24.96 21.99 22.30
N ALA A 4 26.16 22.23 21.75
CA ALA A 4 26.57 21.69 20.46
C ALA A 4 26.64 20.17 20.43
N ALA A 5 27.04 19.53 21.52
CA ALA A 5 27.06 18.08 21.65
C ALA A 5 25.64 17.51 21.68
N VAL A 6 24.73 18.19 22.37
CA VAL A 6 23.30 17.77 22.41
C VAL A 6 22.67 17.89 21.03
N GLU A 7 22.90 19.00 20.34
CA GLU A 7 22.37 19.22 18.98
C GLU A 7 22.87 18.18 17.99
N ARG A 8 24.16 17.81 18.09
CA ARG A 8 24.75 16.77 17.26
C ARG A 8 24.11 15.42 17.52
N LEU A 9 23.92 15.06 18.77
CA LEU A 9 23.27 13.82 19.16
C LEU A 9 21.83 13.76 18.64
N LEU A 10 21.09 14.86 18.76
CA LEU A 10 19.72 14.96 18.25
C LEU A 10 19.69 14.84 16.72
N ALA A 11 20.67 15.44 16.02
CA ALA A 11 20.74 15.31 14.56
C ALA A 11 20.99 13.87 14.12
N GLU A 12 21.87 13.15 14.86
CA GLU A 12 22.14 11.73 14.58
C GLU A 12 20.93 10.84 14.84
N GLN A 13 20.08 11.21 15.81
CA GLN A 13 18.87 10.47 16.18
C GLN A 13 17.64 10.90 15.37
N ARG A 14 17.73 11.97 14.57
CA ARG A 14 16.59 12.52 13.84
C ARG A 14 15.85 11.49 12.98
N PRO A 15 16.51 10.63 12.19
CA PRO A 15 15.79 9.61 11.40
C PRO A 15 15.03 8.61 12.26
N TRP A 16 15.58 8.25 13.43
CA TRP A 16 14.93 7.34 14.36
C TRP A 16 13.74 8.02 15.05
N LEU A 17 13.91 9.27 15.46
CA LEU A 17 12.85 10.08 16.08
C LEU A 17 11.68 10.30 15.11
N GLU A 18 11.97 10.58 13.86
CA GLU A 18 10.94 10.73 12.82
C GLU A 18 10.16 9.44 12.62
N ARG A 19 10.83 8.28 12.64
CA ARG A 19 10.17 6.98 12.57
C ARG A 19 9.32 6.72 13.80
N GLN A 20 9.78 7.09 15.00
CA GLN A 20 9.01 6.97 16.22
C GLN A 20 7.80 7.91 16.23
N ARG A 21 7.95 9.13 15.73
CA ARG A 21 6.85 10.08 15.57
C ARG A 21 5.79 9.52 14.62
N ARG A 22 6.20 8.91 13.51
CA ARG A 22 5.27 8.25 12.58
C ARG A 22 4.50 7.11 13.24
N ARG A 23 5.08 6.44 14.23
CA ARG A 23 4.41 5.39 15.01
C ARG A 23 3.49 5.94 16.09
N GLN A 24 3.81 7.10 16.64
CA GLN A 24 3.07 7.71 17.76
C GLN A 24 2.03 8.72 17.32
N VAL A 25 2.24 9.38 16.20
CA VAL A 25 1.37 10.41 15.67
C VAL A 25 1.47 10.42 14.16
N PRO A 26 0.41 10.50 13.50
CA PRO A 26 -0.93 10.29 14.01
C PRO A 26 -1.36 8.88 13.68
N ARG A 27 -2.08 8.29 14.53
CA ARG A 27 -3.01 7.26 14.07
C ARG A 27 -3.73 7.86 12.87
N LEU A 28 -4.08 7.06 11.92
CA LEU A 28 -4.71 7.52 10.68
C LEU A 28 -6.04 8.26 10.91
N GLY A 29 -6.53 8.29 12.16
CA GLY A 29 -7.81 8.93 12.47
C GLY A 29 -8.99 8.20 11.88
N LEU A 30 -8.82 6.93 11.55
CA LEU A 30 -9.84 6.11 10.88
C LEU A 30 -11.09 5.95 11.72
N GLU A 31 -10.97 5.99 13.04
CA GLU A 31 -12.08 5.92 13.96
C GLU A 31 -13.05 7.11 13.82
N ARG A 32 -12.63 8.18 13.18
CA ARG A 32 -13.46 9.37 12.91
C ARG A 32 -14.16 9.28 11.56
N LEU A 33 -13.83 8.26 10.77
CA LEU A 33 -14.42 8.09 9.45
C LEU A 33 -15.74 7.31 9.59
N ALA A 34 -16.83 7.94 9.20
CA ALA A 34 -18.11 7.28 9.03
C ALA A 34 -18.13 6.61 7.64
N VAL A 35 -17.44 5.48 7.52
CA VAL A 35 -17.31 4.76 6.25
C VAL A 35 -18.13 3.48 6.31
N SER A 36 -19.03 3.32 5.34
CA SER A 36 -19.70 2.07 5.08
C SER A 36 -18.75 1.14 4.33
N GLU A 37 -18.65 -0.11 4.76
CA GLU A 37 -17.82 -1.10 4.07
C GLU A 37 -18.32 -1.32 2.64
N SER A 38 -19.63 -1.38 2.44
CA SER A 38 -20.19 -1.58 1.10
C SER A 38 -19.85 -0.45 0.15
N GLU A 39 -19.93 0.80 0.59
CA GLU A 39 -19.53 1.95 -0.20
C GLU A 39 -18.03 1.94 -0.49
N ALA A 40 -17.22 1.62 0.51
CA ALA A 40 -15.78 1.52 0.35
C ALA A 40 -15.37 0.40 -0.63
N ARG A 41 -16.07 -0.73 -0.59
CA ARG A 41 -15.84 -1.83 -1.55
C ARG A 41 -16.15 -1.41 -2.98
N ILE A 42 -17.21 -0.66 -3.19
CA ILE A 42 -17.57 -0.13 -4.51
C ILE A 42 -16.48 0.80 -5.00
N ALA A 43 -16.05 1.75 -4.17
CA ALA A 43 -14.97 2.68 -4.49
C ALA A 43 -13.67 1.94 -4.81
N ALA A 44 -13.32 0.94 -4.01
CA ALA A 44 -12.12 0.13 -4.22
C ALA A 44 -12.16 -0.59 -5.57
N ARG A 45 -13.30 -1.19 -5.91
CA ARG A 45 -13.46 -1.89 -7.18
C ARG A 45 -13.30 -0.94 -8.37
N GLU A 46 -13.90 0.22 -8.31
CA GLU A 46 -13.81 1.22 -9.38
C GLU A 46 -12.38 1.72 -9.57
N LEU A 47 -11.71 2.09 -8.48
CA LEU A 47 -10.33 2.59 -8.53
C LEU A 47 -9.35 1.51 -8.99
N VAL A 48 -9.43 0.33 -8.38
CA VAL A 48 -8.53 -0.79 -8.72
C VAL A 48 -8.74 -1.21 -10.17
N SER A 49 -9.99 -1.32 -10.62
CA SER A 49 -10.28 -1.74 -12.00
C SER A 49 -9.74 -0.74 -13.02
N ALA A 50 -9.90 0.55 -12.78
CA ALA A 50 -9.38 1.59 -13.67
C ALA A 50 -7.86 1.56 -13.74
N LEU A 51 -7.19 1.47 -12.58
CA LEU A 51 -5.73 1.39 -12.52
C LEU A 51 -5.20 0.11 -13.16
N ALA A 52 -5.84 -1.02 -12.89
CA ALA A 52 -5.41 -2.31 -13.42
C ALA A 52 -5.55 -2.35 -14.94
N GLU A 53 -6.62 -1.81 -15.50
CA GLU A 53 -6.81 -1.75 -16.95
C GLU A 53 -5.69 -0.96 -17.63
N GLU A 54 -5.39 0.23 -17.12
CA GLU A 54 -4.34 1.09 -17.65
C GLU A 54 -2.95 0.45 -17.51
N GLU A 55 -2.61 -0.01 -16.32
CA GLU A 55 -1.28 -0.56 -16.04
C GLU A 55 -1.05 -1.92 -16.68
N ALA A 56 -2.06 -2.77 -16.79
CA ALA A 56 -1.95 -4.04 -17.49
C ALA A 56 -1.60 -3.83 -18.96
N ALA A 57 -2.20 -2.84 -19.61
CA ALA A 57 -1.87 -2.47 -20.98
C ALA A 57 -0.41 -2.04 -21.10
N GLU A 58 0.08 -1.20 -20.19
CA GLU A 58 1.46 -0.73 -20.18
C GLU A 58 2.46 -1.88 -19.92
N LEU A 59 2.11 -2.80 -19.04
CA LEU A 59 2.95 -3.96 -18.70
C LEU A 59 2.86 -5.09 -19.73
N GLY A 60 1.88 -5.03 -20.63
CA GLY A 60 1.64 -6.10 -21.60
C GLY A 60 1.18 -7.41 -20.95
N VAL A 61 0.37 -7.32 -19.90
CA VAL A 61 -0.16 -8.47 -19.17
C VAL A 61 -1.67 -8.48 -19.18
N ASP A 62 -2.24 -9.66 -19.00
CA ASP A 62 -3.69 -9.85 -18.88
C ASP A 62 -4.01 -10.47 -17.53
N TYR A 63 -5.00 -9.92 -16.83
CA TYR A 63 -5.56 -10.53 -15.64
C TYR A 63 -6.94 -11.09 -15.96
N ARG A 64 -7.33 -12.11 -15.22
CA ARG A 64 -8.60 -12.80 -15.46
C ARG A 64 -9.76 -12.19 -14.69
N GLN A 65 -9.50 -11.78 -13.44
CA GLN A 65 -10.54 -11.32 -12.52
C GLN A 65 -9.93 -10.44 -11.45
N ILE A 66 -10.70 -9.46 -10.99
CA ILE A 66 -10.39 -8.64 -9.82
C ILE A 66 -11.39 -8.97 -8.73
N ARG A 67 -10.89 -9.23 -7.52
CA ARG A 67 -11.70 -9.45 -6.32
C ARG A 67 -11.38 -8.40 -5.29
N ILE A 68 -12.40 -7.87 -4.64
CA ILE A 68 -12.26 -6.97 -3.50
C ILE A 68 -12.68 -7.74 -2.26
N GLY A 69 -11.80 -7.79 -1.27
CA GLY A 69 -12.02 -8.57 -0.07
C GLY A 69 -11.67 -7.81 1.20
N SER A 70 -11.80 -8.51 2.32
CA SER A 70 -11.50 -8.00 3.67
C SER A 70 -10.50 -8.91 4.36
N GLN A 71 -9.37 -9.16 3.70
CA GLN A 71 -8.31 -10.01 4.22
C GLN A 71 -7.76 -9.43 5.53
N ARG A 72 -7.39 -10.29 6.47
CA ARG A 72 -6.87 -9.85 7.76
C ARG A 72 -5.39 -9.50 7.72
N THR A 73 -4.63 -10.10 6.79
CA THR A 73 -3.16 -10.00 6.77
C THR A 73 -2.58 -9.56 5.43
N LEU A 74 -3.39 -9.47 4.39
CA LEU A 74 -2.92 -9.15 3.04
C LEU A 74 -3.57 -7.89 2.50
N TRP A 75 -2.79 -7.10 1.78
CA TRP A 75 -3.24 -5.93 1.01
C TRP A 75 -3.74 -6.34 -0.36
N GLY A 76 -3.02 -7.27 -0.98
CA GLY A 76 -3.32 -7.76 -2.29
C GLY A 76 -2.68 -9.12 -2.51
N SER A 77 -3.10 -9.79 -3.56
CA SER A 77 -2.52 -11.04 -4.01
C SER A 77 -2.75 -11.22 -5.50
N CYS A 78 -1.92 -12.08 -6.10
CA CYS A 78 -2.03 -12.46 -7.49
C CYS A 78 -1.92 -13.99 -7.57
N SER A 79 -2.96 -14.64 -8.06
CA SER A 79 -2.91 -16.10 -8.26
C SER A 79 -2.19 -16.43 -9.58
N PRO A 80 -1.65 -17.65 -9.70
CA PRO A 80 -1.05 -18.09 -10.97
C PRO A 80 -2.03 -18.06 -12.16
N ARG A 81 -3.33 -18.11 -11.89
CA ARG A 81 -4.37 -18.05 -12.91
C ARG A 81 -4.78 -16.63 -13.30
N GLY A 82 -4.15 -15.63 -12.72
CA GLY A 82 -4.44 -14.23 -13.04
C GLY A 82 -5.61 -13.62 -12.28
N VAL A 83 -5.95 -14.16 -11.13
CA VAL A 83 -6.94 -13.56 -10.23
C VAL A 83 -6.20 -12.60 -9.29
N LEU A 84 -6.55 -11.35 -9.36
CA LEU A 84 -6.02 -10.30 -8.50
C LEU A 84 -7.01 -10.03 -7.38
N SER A 85 -6.53 -10.04 -6.14
CA SER A 85 -7.35 -9.72 -4.97
C SER A 85 -6.79 -8.51 -4.25
N PHE A 86 -7.66 -7.62 -3.80
CA PHE A 86 -7.27 -6.40 -3.09
C PHE A 86 -8.15 -6.17 -1.88
N ASN A 87 -7.54 -5.65 -0.82
CA ASN A 87 -8.25 -5.31 0.40
C ASN A 87 -8.98 -3.98 0.20
N TRP A 88 -10.28 -3.95 0.51
CA TRP A 88 -11.09 -2.73 0.36
C TRP A 88 -10.54 -1.56 1.17
N ARG A 89 -9.83 -1.84 2.28
CA ARG A 89 -9.26 -0.81 3.15
C ARG A 89 -8.20 0.05 2.46
N LEU A 90 -7.69 -0.39 1.32
CA LEU A 90 -6.74 0.39 0.53
C LEU A 90 -7.30 1.74 0.08
N VAL A 91 -8.62 1.90 -0.02
CA VAL A 91 -9.22 3.20 -0.36
C VAL A 91 -9.07 4.21 0.78
N LEU A 92 -8.76 3.75 2.00
CA LEU A 92 -8.52 4.61 3.16
C LEU A 92 -7.05 5.04 3.27
N ALA A 93 -6.18 4.43 2.50
CA ALA A 93 -4.78 4.79 2.40
C ALA A 93 -4.60 5.96 1.40
N PRO A 94 -3.45 6.63 1.40
CA PRO A 94 -3.13 7.55 0.31
C PRO A 94 -3.27 6.86 -1.04
N PHE A 95 -3.75 7.59 -2.04
CA PHE A 95 -3.96 7.03 -3.38
C PHE A 95 -2.71 6.33 -3.93
N GLU A 96 -1.54 6.92 -3.71
CA GLU A 96 -0.26 6.38 -4.18
C GLU A 96 0.03 4.99 -3.60
N VAL A 97 -0.47 4.71 -2.39
CA VAL A 97 -0.31 3.40 -1.75
C VAL A 97 -1.20 2.36 -2.43
N LEU A 98 -2.46 2.68 -2.67
CA LEU A 98 -3.37 1.80 -3.41
C LEU A 98 -2.82 1.53 -4.82
N ASP A 99 -2.40 2.57 -5.51
CA ASP A 99 -1.78 2.49 -6.83
C ASP A 99 -0.56 1.56 -6.84
N TYR A 100 0.31 1.71 -5.85
CA TYR A 100 1.49 0.84 -5.69
C TYR A 100 1.08 -0.64 -5.53
N VAL A 101 0.09 -0.94 -4.70
CA VAL A 101 -0.34 -2.33 -4.48
C VAL A 101 -0.91 -2.92 -5.78
N VAL A 102 -1.68 -2.16 -6.54
CA VAL A 102 -2.20 -2.61 -7.84
C VAL A 102 -1.05 -2.95 -8.79
N VAL A 103 -0.08 -2.07 -8.93
CA VAL A 103 1.10 -2.29 -9.79
C VAL A 103 1.90 -3.49 -9.31
N HIS A 104 2.09 -3.63 -8.00
CA HIS A 104 2.81 -4.76 -7.39
C HIS A 104 2.17 -6.10 -7.81
N GLU A 105 0.86 -6.22 -7.68
CA GLU A 105 0.18 -7.47 -8.02
C GLU A 105 0.17 -7.73 -9.54
N LEU A 106 0.02 -6.69 -10.35
CA LEU A 106 0.12 -6.83 -11.80
C LEU A 106 1.51 -7.29 -12.25
N CYS A 107 2.56 -6.80 -11.60
CA CYS A 107 3.93 -7.23 -11.89
C CYS A 107 4.14 -8.73 -11.64
N HIS A 108 3.40 -9.31 -10.69
CA HIS A 108 3.43 -10.75 -10.45
C HIS A 108 2.88 -11.58 -11.61
N LEU A 109 2.13 -11.00 -12.52
CA LEU A 109 1.71 -11.69 -13.75
C LEU A 109 2.89 -11.93 -14.70
N ARG A 110 4.00 -11.20 -14.53
CA ARG A 110 5.22 -11.39 -15.31
C ARG A 110 6.34 -12.06 -14.53
N VAL A 111 6.47 -11.73 -13.24
CA VAL A 111 7.54 -12.23 -12.36
C VAL A 111 6.91 -12.68 -11.05
N LEU A 112 6.85 -13.99 -10.84
CA LEU A 112 6.14 -14.59 -9.70
C LEU A 112 6.82 -14.33 -8.36
N ASP A 113 8.15 -14.30 -8.31
CA ASP A 113 8.90 -14.10 -7.09
C ASP A 113 9.24 -12.62 -6.84
N HIS A 114 9.70 -12.32 -5.63
CA HIS A 114 10.17 -10.99 -5.25
C HIS A 114 11.67 -10.84 -5.50
N SER A 115 12.15 -11.32 -6.64
CA SER A 115 13.53 -11.21 -7.07
C SER A 115 13.91 -9.78 -7.44
N ARG A 116 15.19 -9.53 -7.72
CA ARG A 116 15.66 -8.25 -8.24
C ARG A 116 14.92 -7.88 -9.53
N ARG A 117 14.65 -8.85 -10.39
CA ARG A 117 13.91 -8.66 -11.64
C ARG A 117 12.48 -8.14 -11.38
N PHE A 118 11.82 -8.66 -10.35
CA PHE A 118 10.50 -8.19 -9.94
C PHE A 118 10.55 -6.72 -9.50
N TRP A 119 11.46 -6.38 -8.59
CA TRP A 119 11.55 -5.02 -8.09
C TRP A 119 12.00 -4.01 -9.15
N LYS A 120 12.82 -4.42 -10.11
CA LYS A 120 13.15 -3.59 -11.26
C LYS A 120 11.91 -3.29 -12.11
N LEU A 121 11.03 -4.28 -12.28
CA LEU A 121 9.79 -4.09 -13.02
C LEU A 121 8.87 -3.12 -12.28
N VAL A 122 8.69 -3.28 -10.98
CA VAL A 122 7.91 -2.34 -10.16
C VAL A 122 8.49 -0.93 -10.27
N GLU A 123 9.80 -0.79 -10.12
CA GLU A 123 10.49 0.51 -10.18
C GLU A 123 10.33 1.18 -11.54
N SER A 124 10.33 0.42 -12.61
CA SER A 124 10.11 0.97 -13.95
C SER A 124 8.75 1.64 -14.11
N ARG A 125 7.76 1.19 -13.34
CA ARG A 125 6.41 1.75 -13.35
C ARG A 125 6.17 2.76 -12.23
N ARG A 126 6.81 2.55 -11.08
CA ARG A 126 6.65 3.41 -9.89
C ARG A 126 8.00 3.62 -9.23
N PRO A 127 8.77 4.61 -9.66
CA PRO A 127 10.10 4.87 -9.08
C PRO A 127 10.09 5.11 -7.57
N ALA A 128 9.00 5.66 -7.03
CA ALA A 128 8.86 5.95 -5.60
C ALA A 128 8.27 4.80 -4.78
N TRP A 129 8.28 3.57 -5.30
CA TRP A 129 7.63 2.41 -4.66
C TRP A 129 8.08 2.16 -3.23
N ARG A 130 9.33 2.50 -2.88
CA ARG A 130 9.84 2.31 -1.52
C ARG A 130 9.09 3.15 -0.49
N GLU A 131 8.69 4.36 -0.86
CA GLU A 131 7.88 5.23 0.01
C GLU A 131 6.52 4.60 0.33
N GLN A 132 5.90 4.00 -0.66
CA GLN A 132 4.59 3.37 -0.51
C GLN A 132 4.69 2.09 0.30
N ARG A 133 5.72 1.28 0.07
CA ARG A 133 6.02 0.10 0.87
C ARG A 133 6.26 0.49 2.33
N ASP A 134 7.03 1.55 2.56
CA ASP A 134 7.34 2.02 3.91
C ASP A 134 6.09 2.54 4.61
N TRP A 135 5.19 3.20 3.90
CA TRP A 135 3.91 3.62 4.45
C TRP A 135 3.10 2.42 4.95
N LEU A 136 3.02 1.35 4.17
CA LEU A 136 2.31 0.13 4.56
C LEU A 136 2.98 -0.55 5.76
N ARG A 137 4.30 -0.55 5.82
CA ARG A 137 5.02 -1.07 6.99
C ARG A 137 4.67 -0.29 8.25
N ASP A 138 4.58 1.03 8.16
CA ASP A 138 4.37 1.91 9.31
C ASP A 138 2.90 1.95 9.75
N TYR A 139 1.97 1.96 8.82
CA TYR A 139 0.53 2.16 9.10
C TYR A 139 -0.34 0.96 8.76
N GLY A 140 0.22 -0.05 8.13
CA GLY A 140 -0.54 -1.17 7.60
C GLY A 140 -1.32 -1.94 8.66
N ALA A 141 -0.72 -2.20 9.82
CA ALA A 141 -1.40 -2.94 10.89
C ALA A 141 -2.65 -2.19 11.39
N GLU A 142 -2.56 -0.87 11.54
CA GLU A 142 -3.68 -0.02 11.95
C GLU A 142 -4.80 -0.05 10.91
N LEU A 143 -4.43 0.05 9.64
CA LEU A 143 -5.38 0.02 8.54
C LEU A 143 -6.09 -1.34 8.45
N LEU A 144 -5.36 -2.46 8.58
CA LEU A 144 -5.92 -3.81 8.56
C LEU A 144 -6.86 -4.06 9.75
N ALA A 145 -6.62 -3.40 10.88
CA ALA A 145 -7.45 -3.52 12.06
C ALA A 145 -8.76 -2.73 11.97
N PHE A 146 -8.86 -1.80 11.01
CA PHE A 146 -10.04 -0.97 10.88
C PHE A 146 -11.30 -1.78 10.55
N ARG A 147 -12.39 -1.46 11.24
CA ARG A 147 -13.71 -2.04 10.99
C ARG A 147 -14.69 -0.91 10.69
N ALA A 148 -15.46 -1.08 9.62
CA ALA A 148 -16.48 -0.11 9.23
C ALA A 148 -17.64 -0.08 10.23
N ALA A 149 -18.41 1.02 10.20
CA ALA A 149 -19.53 1.25 11.10
C ALA A 149 -20.77 0.41 10.78
N ASP A 150 -20.86 -0.14 9.56
CA ASP A 150 -22.01 -0.95 9.13
C ASP A 150 -21.86 -2.48 9.43
#